data_fd0001724f94a7fea2451f8769be2938
#
_entry.id   fd0001724f94a7fea2451f8769be2938
#
_cell.length_a   1.000
_cell.length_b   1.000
_cell.length_c   1.000
_cell.angle_alpha   90.00
_cell.angle_beta   90.00
_cell.angle_gamma   90.00
#
_symmetry.space_group_name_H-M   'P 1'
#
loop_
_entity.id
_entity.type
_entity.pdbx_description
1 polymer ?
#
loop_
_entity_poly.entity_id
_entity_poly.type
_entity_poly.pdbx_seq_one_letter_code
_entity_poly.pdbx_strand_id
1 'polypeptide(L)'
;MKNAYLGFGRKYKLLLVLCDEFCKDYKTRVDVDRTIHSLLRYQTLRRDLSLFVCRNYKVRDITLAEPDQSFAEKFTAYLKHVRGLADTTVSVEIKSLKHIVKKAFNNGQIDKNPFAYYYYVAEQPEIEYLTEDEINKLIIGKVKQQRQDRTRDMFLFCCFTGLSYADLAKLNYEELKQTPDGEWWISSIRQKTKVAFTVKLLPVAKAILEKYRIPTNRFNRLFSGNPDRVFPVASLKSSDACLKQIVRQCGIAKNLKFHCARHTFATTVTLMNGIPLETVSKMLGHKYTTTTQIYAKVTNQMIGNAISRIEDQIGEQFQFPTQKKEAVG
;
A
#
# COMPACT_ATOMS: atom_id res chain seq x y z
N MET A 1 43.17 5.62 19.27
CA MET A 1 44.51 6.00 18.81
C MET A 1 45.49 4.83 18.65
N LYS A 2 45.51 3.79 19.47
CA LYS A 2 46.45 2.64 19.32
C LYS A 2 46.38 1.89 17.98
N ASN A 3 45.20 1.76 17.33
CA ASN A 3 45.07 1.00 16.09
C ASN A 3 45.53 1.72 14.83
N ALA A 4 45.64 3.04 14.85
CA ALA A 4 46.20 3.80 13.73
C ALA A 4 47.70 3.60 13.58
N TYR A 5 48.39 3.23 14.65
CA TYR A 5 49.87 3.03 14.68
C TYR A 5 50.29 1.65 14.15
N LEU A 6 49.35 0.69 14.02
CA LEU A 6 49.70 -0.69 13.63
C LEU A 6 49.40 -1.00 12.14
N GLY A 7 49.14 0.01 11.31
CA GLY A 7 49.03 -0.18 9.86
C GLY A 7 47.82 -1.02 9.39
N PHE A 8 46.98 -1.45 10.30
CA PHE A 8 45.75 -2.18 9.99
C PHE A 8 44.62 -1.17 9.81
N GLY A 9 44.47 -0.64 8.61
CA GLY A 9 43.46 0.36 8.24
C GLY A 9 42.03 -0.16 8.28
N ARG A 10 41.57 -0.80 9.38
CA ARG A 10 40.15 -1.08 9.60
C ARG A 10 39.42 0.24 9.88
N LYS A 11 38.62 0.69 8.94
CA LYS A 11 37.78 1.87 9.09
C LYS A 11 36.62 1.55 10.06
N TYR A 12 36.82 1.86 11.34
CA TYR A 12 35.75 1.77 12.33
C TYR A 12 34.89 3.01 12.25
N LYS A 13 33.68 2.88 11.71
CA LYS A 13 32.70 3.96 11.67
C LYS A 13 31.69 3.80 12.80
N LEU A 14 31.33 4.90 13.43
CA LEU A 14 30.30 4.95 14.46
C LEU A 14 28.91 4.82 13.84
N LEU A 15 28.00 4.08 14.47
CA LEU A 15 26.67 3.75 13.94
C LEU A 15 25.79 4.99 13.75
N LEU A 16 25.73 5.87 14.76
CA LEU A 16 24.87 7.05 14.69
C LEU A 16 25.45 8.10 13.74
N VAL A 17 26.79 8.25 13.69
CA VAL A 17 27.45 9.10 12.69
C VAL A 17 27.12 8.64 11.27
N LEU A 18 27.12 7.32 11.01
CA LEU A 18 26.73 6.76 9.73
C LEU A 18 25.27 7.08 9.37
N CYS A 19 24.37 6.98 10.35
CA CYS A 19 22.96 7.36 10.15
C CYS A 19 22.81 8.85 9.84
N ASP A 20 23.59 9.71 10.51
CA ASP A 20 23.54 11.15 10.29
C ASP A 20 24.06 11.53 8.89
N GLU A 21 25.18 10.91 8.45
CA GLU A 21 25.70 11.08 7.09
C GLU A 21 24.71 10.59 6.03
N PHE A 22 24.08 9.42 6.26
CA PHE A 22 23.06 8.90 5.37
C PHE A 22 21.87 9.85 5.26
N CYS A 23 21.38 10.40 6.38
CA CYS A 23 20.27 11.35 6.39
C CYS A 23 20.64 12.67 5.67
N LYS A 24 21.88 13.15 5.81
CA LYS A 24 22.37 14.34 5.08
C LYS A 24 22.35 14.09 3.56
N ASP A 25 22.95 12.99 3.11
CA ASP A 25 22.95 12.59 1.69
C ASP A 25 21.51 12.39 1.17
N TYR A 26 20.66 11.74 1.96
CA TYR A 26 19.27 11.53 1.57
C TYR A 26 18.48 12.84 1.41
N LYS A 27 18.77 13.82 2.29
CA LYS A 27 18.11 15.14 2.27
C LYS A 27 18.38 15.90 0.97
N THR A 28 19.59 15.82 0.39
CA THR A 28 19.91 16.49 -0.87
C THR A 28 19.12 15.95 -2.06
N ARG A 29 18.55 14.75 -1.91
CA ARG A 29 17.78 14.05 -2.95
C ARG A 29 16.27 14.14 -2.75
N VAL A 30 15.81 14.81 -1.69
CA VAL A 30 14.38 15.07 -1.46
C VAL A 30 13.87 15.99 -2.58
N ASP A 31 12.69 15.69 -3.10
CA ASP A 31 12.01 16.34 -4.24
C ASP A 31 12.69 16.12 -5.62
N VAL A 32 13.85 15.45 -5.67
CA VAL A 32 14.45 14.98 -6.93
C VAL A 32 13.96 13.55 -7.24
N ASP A 33 14.36 12.58 -6.41
CA ASP A 33 13.99 11.16 -6.54
C ASP A 33 13.58 10.50 -5.22
N ARG A 34 13.52 11.29 -4.14
CA ARG A 34 13.18 10.87 -2.77
C ARG A 34 12.06 11.70 -2.19
N THR A 35 11.38 11.15 -1.19
CA THR A 35 10.28 11.86 -0.50
C THR A 35 10.70 12.27 0.91
N ILE A 36 10.18 13.41 1.38
CA ILE A 36 10.36 13.87 2.75
C ILE A 36 9.90 12.83 3.78
N HIS A 37 8.82 12.09 3.52
CA HIS A 37 8.34 11.04 4.42
C HIS A 37 9.35 9.90 4.61
N SER A 38 10.11 9.56 3.57
CA SER A 38 11.18 8.57 3.68
C SER A 38 12.36 9.11 4.50
N LEU A 39 12.70 10.39 4.36
CA LEU A 39 13.72 11.03 5.19
C LEU A 39 13.32 11.01 6.67
N LEU A 40 12.09 11.44 7.00
CA LEU A 40 11.58 11.44 8.37
C LEU A 40 11.63 10.05 9.02
N ARG A 41 11.40 8.99 8.24
CA ARG A 41 11.54 7.60 8.71
C ARG A 41 12.99 7.29 9.14
N TYR A 42 13.99 7.66 8.35
CA TYR A 42 15.40 7.45 8.71
C TYR A 42 15.84 8.30 9.90
N GLN A 43 15.29 9.50 10.05
CA GLN A 43 15.52 10.34 11.23
C GLN A 43 14.91 9.75 12.50
N THR A 44 13.72 9.12 12.37
CA THR A 44 13.07 8.39 13.48
C THR A 44 13.93 7.19 13.90
N LEU A 45 14.37 6.38 12.96
CA LEU A 45 15.30 5.27 13.21
C LEU A 45 16.57 5.74 13.94
N ARG A 46 17.19 6.81 13.46
CA ARG A 46 18.40 7.38 14.09
C ARG A 46 18.15 7.78 15.54
N ARG A 47 17.02 8.41 15.84
CA ARG A 47 16.62 8.78 17.19
C ARG A 47 16.41 7.54 18.07
N ASP A 48 15.70 6.54 17.56
CA ASP A 48 15.39 5.34 18.33
C ASP A 48 16.64 4.48 18.56
N LEU A 49 17.59 4.45 17.62
CA LEU A 49 18.93 3.87 17.81
C LEU A 49 19.74 4.62 18.89
N SER A 50 19.73 5.94 18.90
CA SER A 50 20.43 6.73 19.92
C SER A 50 19.92 6.42 21.34
N LEU A 51 18.58 6.37 21.51
CA LEU A 51 17.96 6.01 22.78
C LEU A 51 18.29 4.58 23.22
N PHE A 52 18.29 3.65 22.27
CA PHE A 52 18.63 2.25 22.51
C PHE A 52 20.10 2.09 22.94
N VAL A 53 21.04 2.71 22.22
CA VAL A 53 22.47 2.64 22.52
C VAL A 53 22.77 3.26 23.89
N CYS A 54 22.23 4.42 24.17
CA CYS A 54 22.39 5.09 25.46
C CYS A 54 21.83 4.22 26.61
N ARG A 55 20.65 3.62 26.44
CA ARG A 55 20.00 2.80 27.48
C ARG A 55 20.74 1.50 27.75
N ASN A 56 21.11 0.75 26.71
CA ASN A 56 21.62 -0.62 26.86
C ASN A 56 23.13 -0.71 26.99
N TYR A 57 23.86 0.24 26.38
CA TYR A 57 25.32 0.22 26.34
C TYR A 57 25.95 1.34 27.17
N LYS A 58 25.17 2.30 27.67
CA LYS A 58 25.63 3.43 28.49
C LYS A 58 26.68 4.32 27.79
N VAL A 59 26.69 4.34 26.48
CA VAL A 59 27.56 5.14 25.64
C VAL A 59 26.76 6.02 24.70
N ARG A 60 27.41 7.04 24.11
CA ARG A 60 26.75 7.96 23.17
C ARG A 60 26.60 7.37 21.76
N ASP A 61 27.54 6.53 21.35
CA ASP A 61 27.55 5.84 20.06
C ASP A 61 28.42 4.58 20.15
N ILE A 62 28.26 3.67 19.20
CA ILE A 62 29.02 2.41 19.11
C ILE A 62 29.69 2.27 17.76
N THR A 63 30.84 1.57 17.73
CA THR A 63 31.52 1.25 16.47
C THR A 63 30.77 0.13 15.74
N LEU A 64 30.69 0.19 14.42
CA LEU A 64 30.06 -0.85 13.59
C LEU A 64 30.82 -2.17 13.55
N ALA A 65 31.95 -2.28 14.23
CA ALA A 65 32.62 -3.54 14.46
C ALA A 65 32.00 -4.37 15.61
N GLU A 66 31.28 -3.73 16.53
CA GLU A 66 30.68 -4.33 17.70
C GLU A 66 29.28 -4.91 17.49
N PRO A 67 28.37 -4.29 16.68
CA PRO A 67 27.07 -4.87 16.42
C PRO A 67 27.17 -6.22 15.69
N ASP A 68 26.50 -7.18 16.26
CA ASP A 68 26.29 -8.52 15.71
C ASP A 68 24.78 -8.80 15.55
N GLN A 69 24.44 -10.04 15.29
CA GLN A 69 23.04 -10.46 15.24
C GLN A 69 22.31 -10.20 16.56
N SER A 70 22.99 -10.37 17.71
CA SER A 70 22.44 -10.11 19.06
C SER A 70 22.06 -8.63 19.25
N PHE A 71 22.83 -7.70 18.66
CA PHE A 71 22.45 -6.27 18.66
C PHE A 71 21.12 -6.05 17.94
N ALA A 72 20.94 -6.65 16.74
CA ALA A 72 19.71 -6.51 15.96
C ALA A 72 18.51 -7.13 16.69
N GLU A 73 18.67 -8.26 17.37
CA GLU A 73 17.66 -8.90 18.19
C GLU A 73 17.25 -8.02 19.40
N LYS A 74 18.24 -7.50 20.14
CA LYS A 74 18.01 -6.60 21.27
C LYS A 74 17.34 -5.29 20.83
N PHE A 75 17.75 -4.74 19.70
CA PHE A 75 17.13 -3.54 19.14
C PHE A 75 15.66 -3.81 18.73
N THR A 76 15.40 -4.95 18.11
CA THR A 76 14.04 -5.40 17.77
C THR A 76 13.16 -5.51 19.03
N ALA A 77 13.66 -6.18 20.06
CA ALA A 77 12.98 -6.31 21.35
C ALA A 77 12.70 -4.92 22.00
N TYR A 78 13.69 -4.02 21.93
CA TYR A 78 13.54 -2.66 22.42
C TYR A 78 12.41 -1.90 21.68
N LEU A 79 12.38 -1.99 20.34
CA LEU A 79 11.33 -1.35 19.54
C LEU A 79 9.93 -1.88 19.88
N LYS A 80 9.80 -3.20 20.10
CA LYS A 80 8.53 -3.84 20.47
C LYS A 80 8.09 -3.51 21.90
N HIS A 81 8.94 -3.78 22.87
CA HIS A 81 8.55 -3.80 24.29
C HIS A 81 8.75 -2.45 25.00
N VAL A 82 9.75 -1.67 24.61
CA VAL A 82 10.03 -0.37 25.23
C VAL A 82 9.38 0.77 24.48
N ARG A 83 9.45 0.74 23.13
CA ARG A 83 8.81 1.76 22.30
C ARG A 83 7.35 1.45 21.97
N GLY A 84 6.89 0.22 22.19
CA GLY A 84 5.51 -0.20 21.94
C GLY A 84 5.11 -0.13 20.46
N LEU A 85 6.06 -0.31 19.54
CA LEU A 85 5.78 -0.21 18.11
C LEU A 85 5.11 -1.48 17.58
N ALA A 86 4.16 -1.29 16.65
CA ALA A 86 3.55 -2.40 15.95
C ALA A 86 4.58 -3.17 15.11
N ASP A 87 4.38 -4.47 14.94
CA ASP A 87 5.28 -5.40 14.25
C ASP A 87 5.69 -4.94 12.86
N THR A 88 4.73 -4.43 12.08
CA THR A 88 4.99 -3.86 10.76
C THR A 88 5.91 -2.64 10.80
N THR A 89 5.78 -1.78 11.83
CA THR A 89 6.66 -0.62 12.03
C THR A 89 8.05 -1.07 12.41
N VAL A 90 8.18 -2.04 13.32
CA VAL A 90 9.47 -2.65 13.69
C VAL A 90 10.17 -3.22 12.44
N SER A 91 9.45 -3.95 11.58
CA SER A 91 10.01 -4.47 10.32
C SER A 91 10.55 -3.36 9.41
N VAL A 92 9.84 -2.23 9.32
CA VAL A 92 10.29 -1.07 8.54
C VAL A 92 11.55 -0.44 9.13
N GLU A 93 11.65 -0.29 10.46
CA GLU A 93 12.83 0.23 11.15
C GLU A 93 14.05 -0.68 10.92
N ILE A 94 13.90 -1.99 11.11
CA ILE A 94 14.97 -2.98 10.88
C ILE A 94 15.42 -2.99 9.42
N LYS A 95 14.49 -2.96 8.45
CA LYS A 95 14.83 -2.86 7.02
C LYS A 95 15.59 -1.56 6.71
N SER A 96 15.23 -0.48 7.38
CA SER A 96 15.90 0.83 7.22
C SER A 96 17.31 0.82 7.78
N LEU A 97 17.53 0.21 8.96
CA LEU A 97 18.85 0.00 9.54
C LEU A 97 19.74 -0.86 8.61
N LYS A 98 19.21 -2.01 8.18
CA LYS A 98 19.93 -2.88 7.23
C LYS A 98 20.29 -2.16 5.93
N HIS A 99 19.42 -1.28 5.42
CA HIS A 99 19.68 -0.52 4.21
C HIS A 99 20.85 0.47 4.39
N ILE A 100 20.90 1.22 5.51
CA ILE A 100 21.99 2.14 5.82
C ILE A 100 23.31 1.38 5.90
N VAL A 101 23.35 0.29 6.68
CA VAL A 101 24.58 -0.48 6.91
C VAL A 101 25.04 -1.18 5.63
N LYS A 102 24.11 -1.75 4.83
CA LYS A 102 24.44 -2.32 3.52
C LYS A 102 25.02 -1.29 2.56
N LYS A 103 24.49 -0.05 2.53
CA LYS A 103 25.06 1.04 1.72
C LYS A 103 26.47 1.38 2.16
N ALA A 104 26.73 1.46 3.48
CA ALA A 104 28.07 1.70 4.02
C ALA A 104 29.06 0.59 3.65
N PHE A 105 28.63 -0.65 3.73
CA PHE A 105 29.44 -1.81 3.32
C PHE A 105 29.75 -1.76 1.81
N ASN A 106 28.76 -1.54 0.97
CA ASN A 106 28.96 -1.45 -0.48
C ASN A 106 29.88 -0.28 -0.90
N ASN A 107 29.90 0.80 -0.09
CA ASN A 107 30.78 1.96 -0.32
C ASN A 107 32.17 1.78 0.32
N GLY A 108 32.52 0.60 0.87
CA GLY A 108 33.81 0.34 1.51
C GLY A 108 34.05 1.14 2.80
N GLN A 109 32.99 1.63 3.44
CA GLN A 109 33.08 2.39 4.70
C GLN A 109 33.20 1.46 5.93
N ILE A 110 32.82 0.21 5.78
CA ILE A 110 32.95 -0.86 6.77
C ILE A 110 33.36 -2.16 6.06
N ASP A 111 34.14 -3.00 6.74
CA ASP A 111 34.68 -4.25 6.17
C ASP A 111 33.67 -5.42 6.18
N LYS A 112 32.69 -5.38 7.06
CA LYS A 112 31.67 -6.42 7.21
C LYS A 112 30.28 -5.79 7.39
N ASN A 113 29.27 -6.46 6.88
CA ASN A 113 27.88 -6.12 7.18
C ASN A 113 27.38 -6.98 8.35
N PRO A 114 27.28 -6.44 9.59
CA PRO A 114 26.89 -7.19 10.77
C PRO A 114 25.46 -7.74 10.71
N PHE A 115 24.59 -7.14 9.89
CA PHE A 115 23.19 -7.51 9.77
C PHE A 115 22.85 -8.28 8.49
N ALA A 116 23.84 -8.83 7.78
CA ALA A 116 23.63 -9.51 6.51
C ALA A 116 22.60 -10.65 6.65
N TYR A 117 22.74 -11.46 7.67
CA TYR A 117 21.94 -12.67 7.92
C TYR A 117 20.79 -12.45 8.92
N TYR A 118 20.60 -11.24 9.42
CA TYR A 118 19.48 -10.95 10.29
C TYR A 118 18.20 -10.69 9.49
N TYR A 119 17.16 -11.46 9.76
CA TYR A 119 15.84 -11.30 9.12
C TYR A 119 14.76 -11.12 10.18
N TYR A 120 13.98 -10.08 10.03
CA TYR A 120 12.78 -9.87 10.82
C TYR A 120 11.56 -9.89 9.91
N VAL A 121 10.72 -10.90 10.12
CA VAL A 121 9.47 -11.07 9.38
C VAL A 121 8.34 -10.65 10.31
N ALA A 122 7.69 -9.52 9.98
CA ALA A 122 6.51 -9.08 10.69
C ALA A 122 5.29 -9.89 10.26
N GLU A 123 4.40 -10.18 11.19
CA GLU A 123 3.07 -10.62 10.85
C GLU A 123 2.38 -9.56 10.00
N GLN A 124 1.89 -9.99 8.84
CA GLN A 124 1.16 -9.09 7.96
C GLN A 124 -0.27 -8.97 8.47
N PRO A 125 -0.76 -7.75 8.77
CA PRO A 125 -2.14 -7.58 9.16
C PRO A 125 -3.06 -8.04 8.02
N GLU A 126 -4.22 -8.54 8.37
CA GLU A 126 -5.25 -8.83 7.38
C GLU A 126 -5.62 -7.58 6.60
N ILE A 127 -5.75 -7.75 5.29
CA ILE A 127 -6.10 -6.65 4.39
C ILE A 127 -7.61 -6.47 4.45
N GLU A 128 -8.02 -5.33 5.00
CA GLU A 128 -9.42 -4.93 5.03
C GLU A 128 -9.89 -4.53 3.64
N TYR A 129 -10.96 -5.18 3.17
CA TYR A 129 -11.68 -4.82 1.94
C TYR A 129 -13.19 -5.03 2.15
N LEU A 130 -14.00 -4.44 1.29
CA LEU A 130 -15.44 -4.56 1.33
C LEU A 130 -15.93 -5.77 0.52
N THR A 131 -16.91 -6.48 1.05
CA THR A 131 -17.70 -7.45 0.30
C THR A 131 -18.71 -6.75 -0.61
N GLU A 132 -19.36 -7.48 -1.53
CA GLU A 132 -20.40 -6.92 -2.39
C GLU A 132 -21.58 -6.34 -1.59
N ASP A 133 -22.01 -7.03 -0.55
CA ASP A 133 -23.07 -6.55 0.35
C ASP A 133 -22.68 -5.25 1.07
N GLU A 134 -21.44 -5.15 1.52
CA GLU A 134 -20.94 -3.94 2.18
C GLU A 134 -20.80 -2.77 1.21
N ILE A 135 -20.40 -3.02 -0.05
CA ILE A 135 -20.42 -2.00 -1.12
C ILE A 135 -21.84 -1.51 -1.35
N ASN A 136 -22.82 -2.43 -1.48
CA ASN A 136 -24.23 -2.10 -1.65
C ASN A 136 -24.77 -1.30 -0.46
N LYS A 137 -24.41 -1.65 0.78
CA LYS A 137 -24.77 -0.84 1.97
C LYS A 137 -24.22 0.58 1.90
N LEU A 138 -23.02 0.79 1.37
CA LEU A 138 -22.47 2.13 1.16
C LEU A 138 -23.17 2.91 0.05
N ILE A 139 -23.56 2.23 -1.05
CA ILE A 139 -24.25 2.86 -2.18
C ILE A 139 -25.64 3.36 -1.77
N ILE A 140 -26.43 2.52 -1.09
CA ILE A 140 -27.81 2.84 -0.69
C ILE A 140 -27.90 3.61 0.63
N GLY A 141 -26.82 3.61 1.42
CA GLY A 141 -26.79 4.19 2.76
C GLY A 141 -27.06 5.69 2.74
N LYS A 142 -27.99 6.14 3.59
CA LYS A 142 -28.29 7.56 3.73
C LYS A 142 -27.23 8.24 4.57
N VAL A 143 -26.60 9.29 4.04
CA VAL A 143 -25.65 10.14 4.73
C VAL A 143 -26.28 11.51 5.02
N LYS A 144 -25.97 12.06 6.20
CA LYS A 144 -26.66 13.28 6.67
C LYS A 144 -26.06 14.59 6.13
N GLN A 145 -24.79 14.56 5.73
CA GLN A 145 -24.05 15.78 5.39
C GLN A 145 -23.47 15.66 3.97
N GLN A 146 -23.48 16.77 3.24
CA GLN A 146 -22.90 16.86 1.89
C GLN A 146 -21.40 16.43 1.84
N ARG A 147 -20.66 16.72 2.93
CA ARG A 147 -19.26 16.27 3.06
C ARG A 147 -19.15 14.75 3.10
N GLN A 148 -20.07 14.08 3.82
CA GLN A 148 -20.10 12.61 3.89
C GLN A 148 -20.48 12.03 2.52
N ASP A 149 -21.44 12.62 1.82
CA ASP A 149 -21.86 12.20 0.49
C ASP A 149 -20.66 12.25 -0.48
N ARG A 150 -19.94 13.37 -0.53
CA ARG A 150 -18.73 13.49 -1.34
C ARG A 150 -17.65 12.47 -0.97
N THR A 151 -17.36 12.30 0.32
CA THR A 151 -16.33 11.34 0.77
C THR A 151 -16.71 9.92 0.37
N ARG A 152 -17.98 9.54 0.51
CA ARG A 152 -18.52 8.27 0.08
C ARG A 152 -18.36 8.06 -1.42
N ASP A 153 -18.75 9.02 -2.23
CA ASP A 153 -18.65 8.96 -3.68
C ASP A 153 -17.18 8.79 -4.13
N MET A 154 -16.25 9.57 -3.54
CA MET A 154 -14.82 9.46 -3.83
C MET A 154 -14.27 8.09 -3.44
N PHE A 155 -14.70 7.55 -2.30
CA PHE A 155 -14.32 6.23 -1.85
C PHE A 155 -14.86 5.12 -2.77
N LEU A 156 -16.16 5.19 -3.12
CA LEU A 156 -16.78 4.27 -4.07
C LEU A 156 -16.14 4.36 -5.45
N PHE A 157 -15.85 5.56 -5.94
CA PHE A 157 -15.11 5.73 -7.19
C PHE A 157 -13.78 4.97 -7.18
N CYS A 158 -13.03 5.04 -6.07
CA CYS A 158 -11.80 4.25 -5.91
C CYS A 158 -12.06 2.76 -5.76
N CYS A 159 -13.20 2.32 -5.19
CA CYS A 159 -13.59 0.91 -5.16
C CYS A 159 -13.84 0.33 -6.56
N PHE A 160 -14.26 1.14 -7.52
CA PHE A 160 -14.56 0.71 -8.88
C PHE A 160 -13.50 1.08 -9.92
N THR A 161 -12.43 1.78 -9.53
CA THR A 161 -11.33 2.16 -10.44
C THR A 161 -9.95 1.73 -9.95
N GLY A 162 -9.82 1.36 -8.67
CA GLY A 162 -8.54 0.99 -8.07
C GLY A 162 -7.59 2.15 -7.85
N LEU A 163 -8.01 3.40 -8.08
CA LEU A 163 -7.19 4.58 -7.82
C LEU A 163 -6.76 4.64 -6.35
N SER A 164 -5.53 5.05 -6.10
CA SER A 164 -5.15 5.48 -4.76
C SER A 164 -5.71 6.87 -4.47
N TYR A 165 -5.81 7.22 -3.18
CA TYR A 165 -6.20 8.57 -2.78
C TYR A 165 -5.37 9.67 -3.47
N ALA A 166 -4.05 9.46 -3.59
CA ALA A 166 -3.15 10.43 -4.21
C ALA A 166 -3.40 10.58 -5.72
N ASP A 167 -3.72 9.48 -6.39
CA ASP A 167 -4.03 9.47 -7.82
C ASP A 167 -5.42 10.10 -8.05
N LEU A 168 -6.42 9.77 -7.22
CA LEU A 168 -7.75 10.42 -7.25
C LEU A 168 -7.66 11.94 -7.05
N ALA A 169 -6.88 12.38 -6.05
CA ALA A 169 -6.75 13.82 -5.74
C ALA A 169 -6.07 14.62 -6.85
N LYS A 170 -5.36 13.95 -7.74
CA LYS A 170 -4.67 14.56 -8.88
C LYS A 170 -5.31 14.28 -10.23
N LEU A 171 -6.37 13.49 -10.26
CA LEU A 171 -7.05 13.12 -11.49
C LEU A 171 -7.55 14.36 -12.23
N ASN A 172 -7.12 14.51 -13.48
CA ASN A 172 -7.50 15.60 -14.37
C ASN A 172 -8.42 15.10 -15.48
N TYR A 173 -9.17 16.03 -16.09
CA TYR A 173 -10.05 15.71 -17.22
C TYR A 173 -9.29 15.17 -18.44
N GLU A 174 -8.05 15.58 -18.66
CA GLU A 174 -7.19 15.08 -19.76
C GLU A 174 -6.85 13.59 -19.63
N GLU A 175 -6.89 13.04 -18.39
CA GLU A 175 -6.65 11.64 -18.10
C GLU A 175 -7.89 10.76 -18.33
N LEU A 176 -9.06 11.39 -18.56
CA LEU A 176 -10.32 10.75 -18.90
C LEU A 176 -10.46 10.72 -20.43
N LYS A 177 -10.50 9.52 -20.99
CA LYS A 177 -10.62 9.32 -22.45
C LYS A 177 -11.92 8.60 -22.77
N GLN A 178 -12.65 9.10 -23.76
CA GLN A 178 -13.80 8.40 -24.31
C GLN A 178 -13.41 7.74 -25.63
N THR A 179 -13.71 6.46 -25.76
CA THR A 179 -13.51 5.72 -27.00
C THR A 179 -14.65 6.01 -27.98
N PRO A 180 -14.50 5.74 -29.30
CA PRO A 180 -15.56 5.99 -30.29
C PRO A 180 -16.87 5.27 -30.00
N ASP A 181 -16.83 4.13 -29.31
CA ASP A 181 -17.99 3.36 -28.85
C ASP A 181 -18.64 3.92 -27.56
N GLY A 182 -18.18 5.09 -27.09
CA GLY A 182 -18.76 5.80 -25.95
C GLY A 182 -18.28 5.31 -24.57
N GLU A 183 -17.32 4.40 -24.52
CA GLU A 183 -16.78 3.88 -23.27
C GLU A 183 -15.74 4.82 -22.65
N TRP A 184 -15.81 4.99 -21.33
CA TRP A 184 -14.89 5.85 -20.59
C TRP A 184 -13.74 5.08 -19.95
N TRP A 185 -12.56 5.63 -20.11
CA TRP A 185 -11.31 5.09 -19.58
C TRP A 185 -10.52 6.15 -18.80
N ILE A 186 -9.85 5.72 -17.75
CA ILE A 186 -8.79 6.49 -17.09
C ILE A 186 -7.46 5.98 -17.65
N SER A 187 -6.63 6.89 -18.18
CA SER A 187 -5.28 6.60 -18.62
C SER A 187 -4.33 7.60 -17.95
N SER A 188 -3.57 7.16 -16.98
CA SER A 188 -2.76 8.02 -16.12
C SER A 188 -1.45 7.36 -15.70
N ILE A 189 -0.59 8.13 -15.02
CA ILE A 189 0.68 7.67 -14.45
C ILE A 189 0.57 7.71 -12.93
N ARG A 190 0.77 6.57 -12.30
CA ARG A 190 0.70 6.43 -10.85
C ARG A 190 1.71 7.33 -10.13
N GLN A 191 1.25 8.12 -9.16
CA GLN A 191 2.09 9.09 -8.45
C GLN A 191 3.27 8.44 -7.73
N LYS A 192 3.05 7.30 -7.07
CA LYS A 192 4.05 6.63 -6.24
C LYS A 192 5.08 5.83 -7.05
N THR A 193 4.65 5.11 -8.07
CA THR A 193 5.51 4.14 -8.82
C THR A 193 5.98 4.67 -10.15
N LYS A 194 5.39 5.75 -10.66
CA LYS A 194 5.61 6.31 -12.01
C LYS A 194 5.32 5.31 -13.13
N VAL A 195 4.45 4.32 -12.85
CA VAL A 195 3.99 3.33 -13.83
C VAL A 195 2.69 3.81 -14.44
N ALA A 196 2.58 3.74 -15.77
CA ALA A 196 1.34 3.99 -16.48
C ALA A 196 0.30 2.91 -16.13
N PHE A 197 -0.95 3.30 -16.04
CA PHE A 197 -2.07 2.39 -15.84
C PHE A 197 -3.29 2.86 -16.64
N THR A 198 -4.13 1.92 -16.97
CA THR A 198 -5.38 2.18 -17.70
C THR A 198 -6.49 1.35 -17.08
N VAL A 199 -7.64 1.99 -16.81
CA VAL A 199 -8.82 1.35 -16.24
C VAL A 199 -10.07 1.80 -16.97
N LYS A 200 -10.91 0.84 -17.40
CA LYS A 200 -12.24 1.12 -17.93
C LYS A 200 -13.18 1.50 -16.79
N LEU A 201 -13.98 2.53 -16.98
CA LEU A 201 -14.97 2.95 -15.98
C LEU A 201 -16.17 2.00 -16.00
N LEU A 202 -16.38 1.33 -14.87
CA LEU A 202 -17.58 0.55 -14.62
C LEU A 202 -18.80 1.48 -14.42
N PRO A 203 -20.04 1.00 -14.60
CA PRO A 203 -21.25 1.82 -14.54
C PRO A 203 -21.36 2.70 -13.29
N VAL A 204 -21.01 2.17 -12.12
CA VAL A 204 -21.02 2.92 -10.85
C VAL A 204 -20.00 4.07 -10.86
N ALA A 205 -18.80 3.82 -11.34
CA ALA A 205 -17.77 4.86 -11.46
C ALA A 205 -18.18 5.93 -12.47
N LYS A 206 -18.81 5.53 -13.59
CA LYS A 206 -19.34 6.43 -14.59
C LYS A 206 -20.44 7.31 -14.02
N ALA A 207 -21.40 6.76 -13.28
CA ALA A 207 -22.47 7.52 -12.62
C ALA A 207 -21.92 8.54 -11.62
N ILE A 208 -20.90 8.16 -10.85
CA ILE A 208 -20.22 9.10 -9.94
C ILE A 208 -19.52 10.20 -10.74
N LEU A 209 -18.81 9.87 -11.81
CA LEU A 209 -18.14 10.86 -12.65
C LEU A 209 -19.14 11.88 -13.21
N GLU A 210 -20.28 11.43 -13.74
CA GLU A 210 -21.36 12.29 -14.27
C GLU A 210 -21.92 13.22 -13.19
N LYS A 211 -22.12 12.74 -11.95
CA LYS A 211 -22.57 13.55 -10.83
C LYS A 211 -21.65 14.76 -10.57
N TYR A 212 -20.34 14.64 -10.85
CA TYR A 212 -19.36 15.71 -10.64
C TYR A 212 -18.97 16.48 -11.90
N ARG A 213 -19.46 16.07 -13.07
CA ARG A 213 -19.11 16.71 -14.36
C ARG A 213 -19.84 18.03 -14.61
N ILE A 214 -21.04 18.23 -14.06
CA ILE A 214 -21.93 19.37 -14.33
C ILE A 214 -22.15 20.17 -13.03
N PRO A 215 -22.27 21.41 -13.03
CA PRO A 215 -21.48 22.62 -13.26
C PRO A 215 -20.49 22.90 -12.12
N THR A 216 -19.78 21.94 -11.70
CA THR A 216 -18.88 21.92 -10.52
C THR A 216 -17.60 22.70 -10.72
N ASN A 217 -17.32 23.24 -11.92
CA ASN A 217 -16.15 24.09 -12.14
C ASN A 217 -16.05 25.26 -11.13
N ARG A 218 -17.19 25.79 -10.68
CA ARG A 218 -17.23 26.81 -9.62
C ARG A 218 -16.91 26.22 -8.24
N PHE A 219 -17.34 24.98 -7.99
CA PHE A 219 -17.15 24.29 -6.73
C PHE A 219 -15.73 23.68 -6.64
N ASN A 220 -15.21 23.12 -7.73
CA ASN A 220 -13.84 22.59 -7.81
C ASN A 220 -12.81 23.72 -7.68
N ARG A 221 -13.04 24.91 -8.22
CA ARG A 221 -12.23 26.11 -7.99
C ARG A 221 -12.15 26.50 -6.52
N LEU A 222 -13.25 26.39 -5.77
CA LEU A 222 -13.29 26.78 -4.36
C LEU A 222 -12.56 25.78 -3.44
N PHE A 223 -12.51 24.49 -3.79
CA PHE A 223 -11.99 23.45 -2.92
C PHE A 223 -10.62 22.89 -3.31
N SER A 224 -10.28 22.87 -4.60
CA SER A 224 -9.00 22.31 -5.07
C SER A 224 -8.00 23.37 -5.55
N GLY A 225 -8.44 24.60 -5.75
CA GLY A 225 -7.60 25.65 -6.34
C GLY A 225 -7.17 25.38 -7.80
N ASN A 226 -7.58 24.24 -8.38
CA ASN A 226 -7.24 23.85 -9.74
C ASN A 226 -8.52 23.45 -10.50
N PRO A 227 -8.90 24.19 -11.55
CA PRO A 227 -10.11 23.94 -12.35
C PRO A 227 -10.06 22.62 -13.14
N ASP A 228 -8.87 22.07 -13.40
CA ASP A 228 -8.68 20.88 -14.22
C ASP A 228 -8.95 19.59 -13.43
N ARG A 229 -9.10 19.67 -12.10
CA ARG A 229 -9.38 18.51 -11.24
C ARG A 229 -10.79 18.00 -11.45
N VAL A 230 -10.89 16.67 -11.60
CA VAL A 230 -12.18 15.99 -11.75
C VAL A 230 -13.01 16.04 -10.46
N PHE A 231 -12.36 15.90 -9.30
CA PHE A 231 -13.04 15.77 -8.02
C PHE A 231 -12.55 16.75 -6.94
N PRO A 232 -13.46 17.27 -6.09
CA PRO A 232 -13.13 18.10 -4.94
C PRO A 232 -12.70 17.24 -3.75
N VAL A 233 -11.45 16.76 -3.74
CA VAL A 233 -10.95 15.82 -2.73
C VAL A 233 -10.44 16.57 -1.50
N ALA A 234 -10.98 16.24 -0.30
CA ALA A 234 -10.51 16.77 0.98
C ALA A 234 -9.14 16.14 1.36
N SER A 235 -8.49 16.54 2.45
CA SER A 235 -7.24 15.88 2.90
C SER A 235 -7.49 14.42 3.29
N LEU A 236 -6.48 13.54 3.12
CA LEU A 236 -6.59 12.11 3.45
C LEU A 236 -7.04 11.88 4.90
N LYS A 237 -6.45 12.63 5.86
CA LYS A 237 -6.81 12.55 7.27
C LYS A 237 -8.29 12.89 7.50
N SER A 238 -8.78 13.91 6.81
CA SER A 238 -10.18 14.35 6.86
C SER A 238 -11.11 13.31 6.24
N SER A 239 -10.71 12.73 5.10
CA SER A 239 -11.47 11.69 4.40
C SER A 239 -11.55 10.40 5.21
N ASP A 240 -10.45 9.95 5.83
CA ASP A 240 -10.44 8.77 6.69
C ASP A 240 -11.35 8.97 7.93
N ALA A 241 -11.32 10.15 8.57
CA ALA A 241 -12.18 10.45 9.70
C ALA A 241 -13.66 10.47 9.31
N CYS A 242 -13.98 11.04 8.15
CA CYS A 242 -15.33 11.07 7.62
C CYS A 242 -15.82 9.67 7.22
N LEU A 243 -14.97 8.87 6.57
CA LEU A 243 -15.26 7.50 6.16
C LEU A 243 -15.62 6.60 7.36
N LYS A 244 -14.92 6.74 8.49
CA LYS A 244 -15.26 6.01 9.73
C LYS A 244 -16.69 6.28 10.21
N GLN A 245 -17.16 7.51 10.05
CA GLN A 245 -18.56 7.88 10.43
C GLN A 245 -19.55 7.26 9.46
N ILE A 246 -19.29 7.32 8.15
CA ILE A 246 -20.14 6.77 7.09
C ILE A 246 -20.29 5.25 7.28
N VAL A 247 -19.18 4.54 7.47
CA VAL A 247 -19.13 3.09 7.65
C VAL A 247 -20.00 2.63 8.84
N ARG A 248 -19.91 3.36 9.97
CA ARG A 248 -20.75 3.10 11.15
C ARG A 248 -22.23 3.37 10.87
N GLN A 249 -22.56 4.45 10.16
CA GLN A 249 -23.94 4.78 9.78
C GLN A 249 -24.56 3.73 8.84
N CYS A 250 -23.74 3.10 7.99
CA CYS A 250 -24.14 2.04 7.09
C CYS A 250 -24.14 0.63 7.73
N GLY A 251 -23.86 0.52 9.04
CA GLY A 251 -23.87 -0.76 9.75
C GLY A 251 -22.74 -1.72 9.33
N ILE A 252 -21.60 -1.18 8.91
CA ILE A 252 -20.43 -1.98 8.52
C ILE A 252 -19.45 -2.02 9.71
N ALA A 253 -19.12 -3.23 10.19
CA ALA A 253 -18.29 -3.44 11.38
C ALA A 253 -16.77 -3.46 11.09
N LYS A 254 -16.31 -2.74 10.07
CA LYS A 254 -14.89 -2.66 9.66
C LYS A 254 -14.29 -1.28 9.94
N ASN A 255 -12.99 -1.24 10.26
CA ASN A 255 -12.26 0.01 10.45
C ASN A 255 -11.59 0.44 9.14
N LEU A 256 -12.40 0.88 8.18
CA LEU A 256 -11.89 1.24 6.86
C LEU A 256 -11.07 2.53 6.87
N LYS A 257 -10.00 2.49 6.11
CA LYS A 257 -9.23 3.66 5.65
C LYS A 257 -9.46 3.83 4.15
N PHE A 258 -9.19 5.00 3.62
CA PHE A 258 -9.41 5.28 2.20
C PHE A 258 -8.68 4.29 1.28
N HIS A 259 -7.53 3.78 1.71
CA HIS A 259 -6.78 2.78 0.95
C HIS A 259 -7.50 1.43 0.80
N CYS A 260 -8.44 1.12 1.68
CA CYS A 260 -9.28 -0.09 1.57
C CYS A 260 -10.13 -0.11 0.29
N ALA A 261 -10.45 1.05 -0.28
CA ALA A 261 -11.11 1.13 -1.59
C ALA A 261 -10.31 0.41 -2.69
N ARG A 262 -9.01 0.62 -2.72
CA ARG A 262 -8.14 -0.05 -3.69
C ARG A 262 -8.00 -1.55 -3.42
N HIS A 263 -8.03 -1.96 -2.16
CA HIS A 263 -8.09 -3.38 -1.78
C HIS A 263 -9.41 -4.01 -2.25
N THR A 264 -10.53 -3.30 -2.06
CA THR A 264 -11.86 -3.70 -2.54
C THR A 264 -11.88 -3.85 -4.05
N PHE A 265 -11.32 -2.90 -4.80
CA PHE A 265 -11.18 -3.03 -6.25
C PHE A 265 -10.43 -4.30 -6.64
N ALA A 266 -9.24 -4.49 -6.06
CA ALA A 266 -8.39 -5.62 -6.41
C ALA A 266 -9.03 -6.96 -6.06
N THR A 267 -9.70 -7.08 -4.91
CA THR A 267 -10.26 -8.34 -4.44
C THR A 267 -11.70 -8.53 -4.95
N THR A 268 -12.64 -7.70 -4.48
CA THR A 268 -14.07 -7.89 -4.70
C THR A 268 -14.47 -7.58 -6.14
N VAL A 269 -14.00 -6.44 -6.68
CA VAL A 269 -14.45 -5.98 -8.00
C VAL A 269 -13.72 -6.69 -9.15
N THR A 270 -12.48 -7.15 -8.95
CA THR A 270 -11.69 -7.74 -10.04
C THR A 270 -11.40 -9.22 -9.84
N LEU A 271 -10.60 -9.61 -8.85
CA LEU A 271 -10.16 -11.01 -8.70
C LEU A 271 -11.34 -11.97 -8.45
N MET A 272 -12.29 -11.60 -7.59
CA MET A 272 -13.49 -12.43 -7.34
C MET A 272 -14.37 -12.58 -8.58
N ASN A 273 -14.29 -11.63 -9.52
CA ASN A 273 -14.96 -11.69 -10.82
C ASN A 273 -14.09 -12.32 -11.92
N GLY A 274 -12.99 -12.99 -11.56
CA GLY A 274 -12.16 -13.79 -12.46
C GLY A 274 -11.24 -13.00 -13.37
N ILE A 275 -10.96 -11.72 -13.06
CA ILE A 275 -9.94 -10.97 -13.80
C ILE A 275 -8.56 -11.49 -13.38
N PRO A 276 -7.68 -11.88 -14.32
CA PRO A 276 -6.36 -12.41 -14.01
C PRO A 276 -5.51 -11.43 -13.19
N LEU A 277 -4.68 -11.98 -12.29
CA LEU A 277 -3.83 -11.19 -11.38
C LEU A 277 -2.92 -10.21 -12.11
N GLU A 278 -2.37 -10.61 -13.26
CA GLU A 278 -1.50 -9.80 -14.10
C GLU A 278 -2.24 -8.59 -14.67
N THR A 279 -3.49 -8.78 -15.07
CA THR A 279 -4.37 -7.72 -15.57
C THR A 279 -4.68 -6.74 -14.42
N VAL A 280 -5.05 -7.25 -13.25
CA VAL A 280 -5.28 -6.42 -12.06
C VAL A 280 -4.01 -5.64 -11.68
N SER A 281 -2.84 -6.27 -11.76
CA SER A 281 -1.55 -5.62 -11.51
C SER A 281 -1.31 -4.42 -12.44
N LYS A 282 -1.62 -4.55 -13.73
CA LYS A 282 -1.55 -3.46 -14.73
C LYS A 282 -2.58 -2.36 -14.42
N MET A 283 -3.83 -2.72 -14.15
CA MET A 283 -4.89 -1.76 -13.78
C MET A 283 -4.51 -0.95 -12.54
N LEU A 284 -3.85 -1.58 -11.58
CA LEU A 284 -3.36 -0.93 -10.37
C LEU A 284 -2.05 -0.14 -10.59
N GLY A 285 -1.38 -0.22 -11.71
CA GLY A 285 -0.08 0.41 -11.95
C GLY A 285 1.00 -0.08 -10.99
N HIS A 286 1.03 -1.37 -10.69
CA HIS A 286 2.11 -1.99 -9.93
C HIS A 286 3.31 -2.26 -10.84
N LYS A 287 4.52 -1.95 -10.34
CA LYS A 287 5.75 -2.22 -11.08
C LYS A 287 6.05 -3.72 -11.17
N TYR A 288 5.66 -4.48 -10.15
CA TYR A 288 5.88 -5.92 -10.04
C TYR A 288 4.58 -6.61 -9.67
N THR A 289 4.24 -7.71 -10.32
CA THR A 289 3.05 -8.52 -10.05
C THR A 289 3.05 -9.07 -8.63
N THR A 290 4.23 -9.33 -8.06
CA THR A 290 4.39 -9.74 -6.65
C THR A 290 3.74 -8.76 -5.66
N THR A 291 3.64 -7.47 -6.00
CA THR A 291 2.92 -6.50 -5.18
C THR A 291 1.41 -6.76 -5.15
N THR A 292 0.87 -7.39 -6.20
CA THR A 292 -0.56 -7.73 -6.31
C THR A 292 -0.88 -9.07 -5.65
N GLN A 293 0.11 -9.93 -5.44
CA GLN A 293 -0.06 -11.24 -4.80
C GLN A 293 -0.64 -11.17 -3.38
N ILE A 294 -0.52 -10.03 -2.70
CA ILE A 294 -1.17 -9.80 -1.40
C ILE A 294 -2.69 -9.95 -1.47
N TYR A 295 -3.29 -9.75 -2.65
CA TYR A 295 -4.73 -9.92 -2.89
C TYR A 295 -5.10 -11.32 -3.38
N ALA A 296 -4.12 -12.13 -3.77
CA ALA A 296 -4.30 -13.46 -4.37
C ALA A 296 -4.56 -14.56 -3.33
N LYS A 297 -5.05 -14.22 -2.13
CA LYS A 297 -5.55 -15.24 -1.20
C LYS A 297 -6.77 -15.90 -1.88
N VAL A 298 -6.52 -17.05 -2.49
CA VAL A 298 -7.58 -17.86 -3.12
C VAL A 298 -8.55 -18.29 -2.05
N THR A 299 -9.79 -17.82 -2.15
CA THR A 299 -10.88 -18.25 -1.26
C THR A 299 -11.62 -19.42 -1.90
N ASN A 300 -12.30 -20.24 -1.09
CA ASN A 300 -13.18 -21.31 -1.60
C ASN A 300 -14.24 -20.75 -2.57
N GLN A 301 -14.70 -19.52 -2.33
CA GLN A 301 -15.64 -18.84 -3.21
C GLN A 301 -15.02 -18.54 -4.59
N MET A 302 -13.76 -18.12 -4.66
CA MET A 302 -13.04 -17.90 -5.94
C MET A 302 -12.88 -19.21 -6.70
N ILE A 303 -12.55 -20.31 -5.99
CA ILE A 303 -12.45 -21.65 -6.60
C ILE A 303 -13.82 -22.06 -7.13
N GLY A 304 -14.86 -21.95 -6.32
CA GLY A 304 -16.23 -22.27 -6.73
C GLY A 304 -16.65 -21.50 -7.97
N ASN A 305 -16.51 -20.19 -7.97
CA ASN A 305 -16.85 -19.33 -9.09
C ASN A 305 -16.05 -19.65 -10.37
N ALA A 306 -14.77 -20.01 -10.23
CA ALA A 306 -13.94 -20.40 -11.37
C ALA A 306 -14.37 -21.75 -11.98
N ILE A 307 -14.70 -22.72 -11.13
CA ILE A 307 -15.17 -24.03 -11.57
C ILE A 307 -16.56 -23.94 -12.20
N SER A 308 -17.51 -23.22 -11.59
CA SER A 308 -18.87 -23.06 -12.13
C SER A 308 -18.91 -22.46 -13.53
N ARG A 309 -17.92 -21.65 -13.90
CA ARG A 309 -17.83 -21.08 -15.26
C ARG A 309 -17.52 -22.12 -16.35
N ILE A 310 -16.90 -23.22 -15.98
CA ILE A 310 -16.50 -24.27 -16.92
C ILE A 310 -17.30 -25.56 -16.70
N GLU A 311 -18.12 -25.62 -15.63
CA GLU A 311 -18.82 -26.84 -15.19
C GLU A 311 -19.76 -27.36 -16.27
N ASP A 312 -20.60 -26.47 -16.84
CA ASP A 312 -21.54 -26.85 -17.92
C ASP A 312 -20.76 -27.29 -19.16
N GLN A 313 -19.74 -26.55 -19.56
CA GLN A 313 -18.93 -26.85 -20.74
C GLN A 313 -18.18 -28.17 -20.62
N ILE A 314 -17.62 -28.47 -19.44
CA ILE A 314 -16.94 -29.75 -19.16
C ILE A 314 -17.95 -30.88 -19.07
N GLY A 315 -19.14 -30.65 -18.47
CA GLY A 315 -20.22 -31.63 -18.36
C GLY A 315 -20.81 -32.03 -19.72
N GLU A 316 -20.86 -31.09 -20.69
CA GLU A 316 -21.24 -31.39 -22.07
C GLU A 316 -20.13 -32.16 -22.83
N GLN A 317 -18.88 -31.85 -22.58
CA GLN A 317 -17.75 -32.44 -23.30
C GLN A 317 -17.37 -33.83 -22.79
N PHE A 318 -17.55 -34.10 -21.50
CA PHE A 318 -17.16 -35.35 -20.85
C PHE A 318 -18.31 -35.93 -20.05
N GLN A 319 -18.93 -36.96 -20.60
CA GLN A 319 -19.99 -37.71 -19.91
C GLN A 319 -19.46 -39.05 -19.40
N PHE A 320 -19.51 -39.27 -18.09
CA PHE A 320 -19.18 -40.55 -17.49
C PHE A 320 -20.40 -41.49 -17.54
N PRO A 321 -20.27 -42.75 -18.09
CA PRO A 321 -21.40 -43.71 -18.12
C PRO A 321 -21.85 -44.02 -16.69
N THR A 322 -22.99 -43.54 -16.30
CA THR A 322 -23.64 -43.97 -15.04
C THR A 322 -24.20 -45.35 -15.20
N GLN A 323 -23.71 -46.36 -14.48
CA GLN A 323 -24.35 -47.65 -14.37
C GLN A 323 -25.76 -47.43 -13.79
N LYS A 324 -26.80 -47.76 -14.57
CA LYS A 324 -28.14 -47.93 -14.02
C LYS A 324 -28.08 -49.01 -12.95
N LYS A 325 -28.34 -48.68 -11.71
CA LYS A 325 -28.66 -49.68 -10.68
C LYS A 325 -29.93 -50.40 -11.17
N GLU A 326 -29.77 -51.61 -11.70
CA GLU A 326 -30.90 -52.51 -11.89
C GLU A 326 -31.51 -52.74 -10.50
N ALA A 327 -32.76 -52.35 -10.35
CA ALA A 327 -33.55 -52.69 -9.16
C ALA A 327 -33.71 -54.22 -9.16
N VAL A 328 -33.01 -54.85 -8.22
CA VAL A 328 -33.28 -56.26 -7.89
C VAL A 328 -34.65 -56.29 -7.26
N GLY A 329 -35.61 -56.91 -8.02
CA GLY A 329 -36.95 -57.13 -7.57
C GLY A 329 -37.03 -58.26 -6.51
#